data_92cd8257a759919e04c64ad27d80a293
#
_entry.id   92cd8257a759919e04c64ad27d80a293
#
_cell.length_a   1.000
_cell.length_b   1.000
_cell.length_c   1.000
_cell.angle_alpha   90.00
_cell.angle_beta   90.00
_cell.angle_gamma   90.00
#
_symmetry.space_group_name_H-M   'P 1'
#
loop_
_entity.id
_entity.type
_entity.pdbx_description
1 polymer ?
#
loop_
_entity_poly.entity_id
_entity_poly.type
_entity_poly.pdbx_seq_one_letter_code
_entity_poly.pdbx_strand_id
1 'polypeptide(L)'
;MPYLSVYVGLAHHSEQTLSEALRTVGQGHAAEPDVLFACQSLAQLSQDHLEELAPIAARYGEDEVEEPERLHATGLAETRSGGIGLLRDLQDLHLLATLVHSTWTVVAQGAQGLRDPQLADLADRAGADTARQLSWLTTRMKVAAPQTLIVEE
;
A
#
# COMPACT_ATOMS: atom_id res chain seq x y z
N MET A 1 24.98 -3.64 -5.50
CA MET A 1 23.69 -4.24 -5.09
C MET A 1 22.56 -3.78 -6.01
N PRO A 2 22.67 -4.05 -7.32
CA PRO A 2 21.73 -3.44 -8.26
C PRO A 2 20.28 -3.85 -8.06
N TYR A 3 20.04 -5.10 -7.68
CA TYR A 3 18.65 -5.55 -7.56
C TYR A 3 17.98 -5.12 -6.25
N LEU A 4 18.73 -5.02 -5.15
CA LEU A 4 18.16 -4.51 -3.90
C LEU A 4 17.76 -3.05 -4.04
N SER A 5 18.58 -2.23 -4.71
CA SER A 5 18.24 -0.82 -4.93
C SER A 5 16.96 -0.67 -5.77
N VAL A 6 16.74 -1.55 -6.75
CA VAL A 6 15.50 -1.57 -7.53
C VAL A 6 14.28 -1.85 -6.63
N TYR A 7 14.39 -2.81 -5.73
CA TYR A 7 13.28 -3.15 -4.83
C TYR A 7 13.05 -2.11 -3.75
N VAL A 8 14.09 -1.45 -3.26
CA VAL A 8 13.94 -0.28 -2.37
C VAL A 8 13.17 0.84 -3.08
N GLY A 9 13.49 1.10 -4.34
CA GLY A 9 12.75 2.06 -5.17
C GLY A 9 11.30 1.64 -5.40
N LEU A 10 11.05 0.36 -5.63
CA LEU A 10 9.68 -0.15 -5.77
C LEU A 10 8.90 -0.01 -4.47
N ALA A 11 9.52 -0.29 -3.32
CA ALA A 11 8.88 -0.09 -2.01
C ALA A 11 8.50 1.38 -1.81
N HIS A 12 9.40 2.30 -2.14
CA HIS A 12 9.13 3.74 -2.04
C HIS A 12 7.96 4.15 -2.95
N HIS A 13 8.03 3.78 -4.21
CA HIS A 13 7.01 4.15 -5.19
C HIS A 13 5.64 3.54 -4.85
N SER A 14 5.60 2.25 -4.51
CA SER A 14 4.34 1.57 -4.21
C SER A 14 3.70 2.05 -2.92
N GLU A 15 4.49 2.37 -1.88
CA GLU A 15 3.97 2.97 -0.65
C GLU A 15 3.38 4.35 -0.91
N GLN A 16 4.05 5.16 -1.72
CA GLN A 16 3.53 6.48 -2.10
C GLN A 16 2.20 6.34 -2.83
N THR A 17 2.13 5.44 -3.79
CA THR A 17 0.90 5.17 -4.54
C THR A 17 -0.22 4.67 -3.62
N LEU A 18 0.09 3.78 -2.68
CA LEU A 18 -0.89 3.28 -1.71
C LEU A 18 -1.40 4.39 -0.80
N SER A 19 -0.52 5.24 -0.28
CA SER A 19 -0.91 6.38 0.57
C SER A 19 -1.88 7.30 -0.16
N GLU A 20 -1.56 7.66 -1.39
CA GLU A 20 -2.40 8.52 -2.22
C GLU A 20 -3.74 7.86 -2.56
N ALA A 21 -3.72 6.58 -2.92
CA ALA A 21 -4.94 5.83 -3.26
C ALA A 21 -5.87 5.68 -2.05
N LEU A 22 -5.33 5.40 -0.86
CA LEU A 22 -6.11 5.33 0.38
C LEU A 22 -6.81 6.67 0.67
N ARG A 23 -6.11 7.79 0.52
CA ARG A 23 -6.71 9.11 0.73
C ARG A 23 -7.79 9.41 -0.31
N THR A 24 -7.54 9.07 -1.56
CA THR A 24 -8.50 9.27 -2.65
C THR A 24 -9.78 8.48 -2.40
N VAL A 25 -9.68 7.20 -2.05
CA VAL A 25 -10.84 6.36 -1.76
C VAL A 25 -11.59 6.86 -0.52
N GLY A 26 -10.88 7.20 0.55
CA GLY A 26 -11.50 7.70 1.77
C GLY A 26 -12.33 8.96 1.52
N GLN A 27 -11.79 9.89 0.76
CA GLN A 27 -12.50 11.14 0.43
C GLN A 27 -13.65 10.91 -0.55
N GLY A 28 -13.46 10.03 -1.52
CA GLY A 28 -14.51 9.71 -2.50
C GLY A 28 -15.70 8.98 -1.91
N HIS A 29 -15.53 8.34 -0.76
CA HIS A 29 -16.58 7.62 -0.04
C HIS A 29 -16.80 8.21 1.37
N ALA A 30 -16.68 9.53 1.49
CA ALA A 30 -16.81 10.23 2.77
C ALA A 30 -18.20 10.08 3.42
N ALA A 31 -19.21 9.70 2.66
CA ALA A 31 -20.53 9.37 3.20
C ALA A 31 -20.51 8.12 4.10
N GLU A 32 -19.46 7.31 3.98
CA GLU A 32 -19.20 6.17 4.86
C GLU A 32 -18.09 6.57 5.84
N PRO A 33 -18.45 7.04 7.07
CA PRO A 33 -17.43 7.60 7.99
C PRO A 33 -16.34 6.62 8.38
N ASP A 34 -16.67 5.33 8.51
CA ASP A 34 -15.69 4.30 8.83
C ASP A 34 -14.64 4.15 7.74
N VAL A 35 -15.05 4.24 6.47
CA VAL A 35 -14.13 4.19 5.33
C VAL A 35 -13.23 5.44 5.32
N LEU A 36 -13.82 6.62 5.49
CA LEU A 36 -13.06 7.87 5.51
C LEU A 36 -11.97 7.85 6.58
N PHE A 37 -12.34 7.56 7.82
CA PHE A 37 -11.39 7.62 8.94
C PHE A 37 -10.36 6.49 8.89
N ALA A 38 -10.78 5.28 8.53
CA ALA A 38 -9.84 4.16 8.41
C ALA A 38 -8.84 4.41 7.28
N CYS A 39 -9.29 4.87 6.12
CA CYS A 39 -8.38 5.16 5.00
C CYS A 39 -7.37 6.26 5.36
N GLN A 40 -7.78 7.29 6.11
CA GLN A 40 -6.86 8.32 6.59
C GLN A 40 -5.80 7.73 7.51
N SER A 41 -6.20 6.89 8.47
CA SER A 41 -5.27 6.26 9.41
C SER A 41 -4.32 5.29 8.71
N LEU A 42 -4.83 4.50 7.78
CA LEU A 42 -4.00 3.55 7.03
C LEU A 42 -3.04 4.29 6.09
N ALA A 43 -3.48 5.39 5.47
CA ALA A 43 -2.60 6.21 4.64
C ALA A 43 -1.45 6.81 5.46
N GLN A 44 -1.70 7.16 6.71
CA GLN A 44 -0.66 7.68 7.59
C GLN A 44 0.41 6.63 7.89
N LEU A 45 0.05 5.36 8.03
CA LEU A 45 1.05 4.29 8.16
C LEU A 45 1.99 4.25 6.95
N SER A 46 1.42 4.31 5.75
CA SER A 46 2.23 4.34 4.52
C SER A 46 3.10 5.59 4.45
N GLN A 47 2.59 6.74 4.86
CA GLN A 47 3.36 7.98 4.90
C GLN A 47 4.53 7.88 5.88
N ASP A 48 4.31 7.28 7.04
CA ASP A 48 5.37 7.09 8.03
C ASP A 48 6.48 6.17 7.48
N HIS A 49 6.11 5.11 6.75
CA HIS A 49 7.10 4.26 6.08
C HIS A 49 7.93 5.03 5.06
N LEU A 50 7.29 5.93 4.29
CA LEU A 50 7.99 6.77 3.32
C LEU A 50 9.00 7.69 3.98
N GLU A 51 8.62 8.31 5.10
CA GLU A 51 9.52 9.21 5.83
C GLU A 51 10.72 8.47 6.40
N GLU A 52 10.51 7.26 6.94
CA GLU A 52 11.61 6.44 7.46
C GLU A 52 12.48 5.87 6.33
N LEU A 53 11.89 5.56 5.19
CA LEU A 53 12.62 5.00 4.05
C LEU A 53 13.49 6.03 3.35
N ALA A 54 13.11 7.30 3.32
CA ALA A 54 13.78 8.33 2.54
C ALA A 54 15.31 8.39 2.80
N PRO A 55 15.80 8.48 4.07
CA PRO A 55 17.24 8.49 4.30
C PRO A 55 17.91 7.17 3.98
N ILE A 56 17.21 6.05 4.10
CA ILE A 56 17.74 4.73 3.75
C ILE A 56 17.85 4.60 2.23
N ALA A 57 16.81 5.00 1.50
CA ALA A 57 16.80 4.97 0.05
C ALA A 57 17.93 5.80 -0.54
N ALA A 58 18.27 6.95 0.07
CA ALA A 58 19.38 7.79 -0.36
C ALA A 58 20.73 7.04 -0.33
N ARG A 59 20.92 6.09 0.60
CA ARG A 59 22.14 5.28 0.66
C ARG A 59 22.23 4.27 -0.49
N TYR A 60 21.10 3.88 -1.07
CA TYR A 60 21.04 2.93 -2.19
C TYR A 60 21.11 3.62 -3.56
N GLY A 61 21.17 4.95 -3.58
CA GLY A 61 21.22 5.74 -4.80
C GLY A 61 19.84 6.14 -5.27
N GLU A 62 19.76 7.35 -5.85
CA GLU A 62 18.54 7.89 -6.44
C GLU A 62 18.45 7.58 -7.92
N ASP A 63 19.04 6.46 -8.34
CA ASP A 63 18.89 6.06 -9.73
C ASP A 63 17.41 5.86 -10.02
N GLU A 64 16.97 6.44 -11.13
CA GLU A 64 15.64 6.15 -11.64
C GLU A 64 15.48 4.66 -11.69
N VAL A 65 14.66 4.17 -10.79
CA VAL A 65 14.36 2.75 -10.71
C VAL A 65 13.52 2.41 -11.92
N GLU A 66 14.13 1.73 -12.89
CA GLU A 66 13.33 1.05 -13.88
C GLU A 66 12.54 0.00 -13.13
N GLU A 67 11.22 0.20 -13.05
CA GLU A 67 10.35 -0.78 -12.43
C GLU A 67 10.61 -2.14 -13.07
N PRO A 68 10.75 -3.21 -12.26
CA PRO A 68 10.83 -4.55 -12.82
C PRO A 68 9.64 -4.79 -13.72
N GLU A 69 9.88 -5.43 -14.83
CA GLU A 69 8.85 -5.76 -15.80
C GLU A 69 7.64 -6.39 -15.09
N ARG A 70 6.46 -5.85 -15.29
CA ARG A 70 5.16 -6.28 -14.75
C ARG A 70 4.89 -5.99 -13.26
N LEU A 71 5.85 -5.41 -12.52
CA LEU A 71 5.63 -5.02 -11.14
C LEU A 71 5.66 -3.49 -11.04
N HIS A 72 4.52 -2.87 -11.19
CA HIS A 72 4.38 -1.44 -10.97
C HIS A 72 3.09 -1.14 -10.23
N ALA A 73 3.16 -0.16 -9.35
CA ALA A 73 2.00 0.30 -8.61
C ALA A 73 1.15 1.18 -9.51
N THR A 74 -0.11 0.79 -9.67
CA THR A 74 -1.10 1.61 -10.37
C THR A 74 -2.02 2.24 -9.35
N GLY A 75 -2.04 3.56 -9.32
CA GLY A 75 -2.91 4.31 -8.42
C GLY A 75 -4.33 4.43 -8.96
N LEU A 76 -5.19 4.98 -8.11
CA LEU A 76 -6.56 5.30 -8.46
C LEU A 76 -6.63 6.76 -8.91
N ALA A 77 -6.92 6.99 -10.17
CA ALA A 77 -7.06 8.35 -10.70
C ALA A 77 -8.32 9.03 -10.13
N GLU A 78 -9.38 8.27 -9.96
CA GLU A 78 -10.65 8.74 -9.42
C GLU A 78 -11.40 7.59 -8.77
N THR A 79 -12.36 7.91 -7.90
CA THR A 79 -13.20 6.90 -7.25
C THR A 79 -14.46 6.63 -8.05
N ARG A 80 -15.03 5.45 -7.84
CA ARG A 80 -16.33 5.08 -8.36
C ARG A 80 -17.40 5.50 -7.36
N SER A 81 -18.63 5.55 -7.79
CA SER A 81 -19.76 5.95 -6.93
C SER A 81 -20.64 4.76 -6.53
N GLY A 82 -21.36 4.95 -5.41
CA GLY A 82 -22.30 3.96 -4.91
C GLY A 82 -21.65 2.78 -4.20
N GLY A 83 -22.47 1.83 -3.77
CA GLY A 83 -22.00 0.66 -3.01
C GLY A 83 -21.12 -0.25 -3.84
N ILE A 84 -21.49 -0.53 -5.09
CA ILE A 84 -20.64 -1.33 -5.98
C ILE A 84 -19.32 -0.62 -6.28
N GLY A 85 -19.37 0.71 -6.41
CA GLY A 85 -18.17 1.52 -6.59
C GLY A 85 -17.22 1.42 -5.40
N LEU A 86 -17.77 1.50 -4.18
CA LEU A 86 -16.98 1.31 -2.96
C LEU A 86 -16.33 -0.08 -2.93
N LEU A 87 -17.11 -1.13 -3.21
CA LEU A 87 -16.58 -2.49 -3.20
C LEU A 87 -15.41 -2.65 -4.18
N ARG A 88 -15.55 -2.11 -5.39
CA ARG A 88 -14.49 -2.16 -6.40
C ARG A 88 -13.27 -1.35 -6.01
N ASP A 89 -13.47 -0.17 -5.42
CA ASP A 89 -12.35 0.66 -4.95
C ASP A 89 -11.60 -0.02 -3.80
N LEU A 90 -12.31 -0.71 -2.90
CA LEU A 90 -11.69 -1.52 -1.85
C LEU A 90 -10.86 -2.68 -2.42
N GLN A 91 -11.35 -3.34 -3.49
CA GLN A 91 -10.59 -4.38 -4.16
C GLN A 91 -9.32 -3.84 -4.80
N ASP A 92 -9.39 -2.69 -5.45
CA ASP A 92 -8.20 -2.05 -6.04
C ASP A 92 -7.17 -1.70 -4.97
N LEU A 93 -7.62 -1.17 -3.82
CA LEU A 93 -6.74 -0.93 -2.68
C LEU A 93 -6.11 -2.21 -2.15
N HIS A 94 -6.89 -3.29 -2.09
CA HIS A 94 -6.39 -4.59 -1.62
C HIS A 94 -5.29 -5.12 -2.53
N LEU A 95 -5.46 -5.04 -3.84
CA LEU A 95 -4.44 -5.44 -4.80
C LEU A 95 -3.18 -4.62 -4.64
N LEU A 96 -3.32 -3.31 -4.50
CA LEU A 96 -2.18 -2.41 -4.31
C LEU A 96 -1.45 -2.68 -2.99
N ALA A 97 -2.20 -2.85 -1.90
CA ALA A 97 -1.62 -3.17 -0.60
C ALA A 97 -0.91 -4.53 -0.60
N THR A 98 -1.42 -5.49 -1.39
CA THR A 98 -0.76 -6.79 -1.57
C THR A 98 0.59 -6.63 -2.27
N LEU A 99 0.66 -5.79 -3.29
CA LEU A 99 1.94 -5.47 -3.94
C LEU A 99 2.92 -4.86 -2.95
N VAL A 100 2.48 -3.88 -2.16
CA VAL A 100 3.31 -3.22 -1.15
C VAL A 100 3.81 -4.24 -0.13
N HIS A 101 2.92 -5.09 0.38
CA HIS A 101 3.28 -6.12 1.37
C HIS A 101 4.32 -7.09 0.83
N SER A 102 4.11 -7.61 -0.38
CA SER A 102 5.05 -8.55 -0.99
C SER A 102 6.40 -7.89 -1.27
N THR A 103 6.40 -6.62 -1.65
CA THR A 103 7.62 -5.86 -1.88
C THR A 103 8.44 -5.74 -0.58
N TRP A 104 7.79 -5.40 0.54
CA TRP A 104 8.48 -5.34 1.83
C TRP A 104 9.00 -6.71 2.27
N THR A 105 8.28 -7.78 1.97
CA THR A 105 8.74 -9.15 2.25
C THR A 105 10.06 -9.45 1.52
N VAL A 106 10.15 -9.09 0.25
CA VAL A 106 11.37 -9.26 -0.55
C VAL A 106 12.50 -8.38 -0.02
N VAL A 107 12.19 -7.10 0.26
CA VAL A 107 13.18 -6.15 0.80
C VAL A 107 13.72 -6.63 2.15
N ALA A 108 12.86 -7.15 3.02
CA ALA A 108 13.27 -7.65 4.34
C ALA A 108 14.33 -8.76 4.20
N GLN A 109 14.11 -9.71 3.31
CA GLN A 109 15.07 -10.80 3.09
C GLN A 109 16.36 -10.29 2.46
N GLY A 110 16.27 -9.39 1.50
CA GLY A 110 17.45 -8.76 0.89
C GLY A 110 18.28 -7.97 1.89
N ALA A 111 17.63 -7.23 2.77
CA ALA A 111 18.30 -6.45 3.82
C ALA A 111 19.01 -7.35 4.83
N GLN A 112 18.39 -8.47 5.20
CA GLN A 112 19.04 -9.46 6.08
C GLN A 112 20.27 -10.07 5.41
N GLY A 113 20.17 -10.43 4.13
CA GLY A 113 21.28 -10.98 3.37
C GLY A 113 22.43 -10.01 3.24
N LEU A 114 22.16 -8.72 3.10
CA LEU A 114 23.17 -7.67 3.02
C LEU A 114 23.66 -7.23 4.40
N ARG A 115 23.00 -7.65 5.48
CA ARG A 115 23.27 -7.23 6.85
C ARG A 115 23.10 -5.73 7.05
N ASP A 116 22.00 -5.19 6.52
CA ASP A 116 21.56 -3.82 6.76
C ASP A 116 20.45 -3.83 7.81
N PRO A 117 20.77 -3.66 9.11
CA PRO A 117 19.76 -3.79 10.16
C PRO A 117 18.73 -2.67 10.13
N GLN A 118 19.09 -1.48 9.70
CA GLN A 118 18.15 -0.35 9.61
C GLN A 118 17.05 -0.63 8.58
N LEU A 119 17.44 -1.09 7.40
CA LEU A 119 16.47 -1.45 6.36
C LEU A 119 15.66 -2.68 6.76
N ALA A 120 16.30 -3.69 7.34
CA ALA A 120 15.61 -4.91 7.79
C ALA A 120 14.53 -4.59 8.83
N ASP A 121 14.84 -3.74 9.83
CA ASP A 121 13.88 -3.34 10.87
C ASP A 121 12.70 -2.57 10.28
N LEU A 122 12.97 -1.63 9.39
CA LEU A 122 11.88 -0.91 8.70
C LEU A 122 11.02 -1.85 7.89
N ALA A 123 11.62 -2.76 7.12
CA ALA A 123 10.87 -3.68 6.27
C ALA A 123 9.98 -4.62 7.10
N ASP A 124 10.46 -5.09 8.25
CA ASP A 124 9.67 -5.93 9.15
C ASP A 124 8.47 -5.17 9.73
N ARG A 125 8.66 -3.92 10.18
CA ARG A 125 7.58 -3.09 10.70
C ARG A 125 6.59 -2.70 9.62
N ALA A 126 7.08 -2.31 8.46
CA ALA A 126 6.24 -1.95 7.32
C ALA A 126 5.42 -3.16 6.84
N GLY A 127 6.03 -4.35 6.84
CA GLY A 127 5.31 -5.59 6.51
C GLY A 127 4.17 -5.88 7.50
N ALA A 128 4.40 -5.68 8.79
CA ALA A 128 3.36 -5.85 9.80
C ALA A 128 2.23 -4.82 9.63
N ASP A 129 2.57 -3.58 9.34
CA ASP A 129 1.58 -2.51 9.12
C ASP A 129 0.77 -2.76 7.86
N THR A 130 1.41 -3.21 6.77
CA THR A 130 0.68 -3.56 5.54
C THR A 130 -0.23 -4.77 5.75
N ALA A 131 0.14 -5.70 6.58
CA ALA A 131 -0.74 -6.80 6.97
C ALA A 131 -2.01 -6.29 7.66
N ARG A 132 -1.89 -5.24 8.49
CA ARG A 132 -3.06 -4.59 9.11
C ARG A 132 -3.92 -3.87 8.08
N GLN A 133 -3.30 -3.19 7.12
CA GLN A 133 -4.03 -2.55 6.01
C GLN A 133 -4.82 -3.59 5.23
N LEU A 134 -4.21 -4.70 4.89
CA LEU A 134 -4.87 -5.82 4.18
C LEU A 134 -6.01 -6.41 5.00
N SER A 135 -5.81 -6.60 6.30
CA SER A 135 -6.83 -7.14 7.20
C SER A 135 -8.06 -6.23 7.25
N TRP A 136 -7.86 -4.93 7.38
CA TRP A 136 -8.97 -3.98 7.40
C TRP A 136 -9.73 -4.00 6.07
N LEU A 137 -9.00 -3.96 4.95
CA LEU A 137 -9.61 -3.98 3.61
C LEU A 137 -10.42 -5.26 3.39
N THR A 138 -9.87 -6.41 3.78
CA THR A 138 -10.56 -7.69 3.67
C THR A 138 -11.85 -7.71 4.50
N THR A 139 -11.78 -7.25 5.74
CA THR A 139 -12.95 -7.20 6.64
C THR A 139 -14.02 -6.26 6.08
N ARG A 140 -13.62 -5.09 5.60
CA ARG A 140 -14.56 -4.12 5.06
C ARG A 140 -15.21 -4.60 3.76
N MET A 141 -14.45 -5.31 2.90
CA MET A 141 -15.02 -5.94 1.71
C MET A 141 -16.08 -6.99 2.08
N LYS A 142 -15.81 -7.78 3.12
CA LYS A 142 -16.77 -8.78 3.61
C LYS A 142 -18.06 -8.14 4.11
N VAL A 143 -17.98 -6.97 4.73
CA VAL A 143 -19.17 -6.21 5.16
C VAL A 143 -19.92 -5.64 3.95
N ALA A 144 -19.20 -5.07 3.00
CA ALA A 144 -19.81 -4.40 1.84
C ALA A 144 -20.45 -5.39 0.85
N ALA A 145 -19.89 -6.57 0.70
CA ALA A 145 -20.30 -7.50 -0.35
C ALA A 145 -21.77 -7.93 -0.26
N PRO A 146 -22.30 -8.42 0.86
CA PRO A 146 -23.72 -8.80 0.90
C PRO A 146 -24.65 -7.60 0.75
N GLN A 147 -24.29 -6.44 1.28
CA GLN A 147 -25.09 -5.23 1.12
C GLN A 147 -25.19 -4.81 -0.35
N THR A 148 -24.09 -4.85 -1.05
CA THR A 148 -23.99 -4.39 -2.42
C THR A 148 -24.52 -5.42 -3.42
N LEU A 149 -24.19 -6.69 -3.21
CA LEU A 149 -24.45 -7.72 -4.21
C LEU A 149 -25.84 -8.35 -4.08
N ILE A 150 -26.44 -8.28 -2.89
CA ILE A 150 -27.70 -8.99 -2.58
C ILE A 150 -28.85 -8.04 -2.28
N VAL A 151 -28.64 -7.03 -1.45
CA VAL A 151 -29.69 -6.16 -0.90
C VAL A 151 -29.92 -4.93 -1.74
N GLU A 152 -28.86 -4.36 -2.30
CA GLU A 152 -28.92 -3.11 -3.06
C GLU A 152 -29.58 -3.32 -4.42
N GLU A 153 -30.54 -2.48 -4.71
CA GLU A 153 -31.19 -2.44 -6.02
C GLU A 153 -30.46 -1.55 -7.01
#